data_dd90a45900629ea0e3857e3d88a7a69f
#
_entry.id   dd90a45900629ea0e3857e3d88a7a69f
#
_cell.length_a   1.000
_cell.length_b   1.000
_cell.length_c   1.000
_cell.angle_alpha   90.00
_cell.angle_beta   90.00
_cell.angle_gamma   90.00
#
_symmetry.space_group_name_H-M   'P 1'
#
loop_
_entity.id
_entity.type
_entity.pdbx_description
1 polymer ?
#
loop_
_entity_poly.entity_id
_entity_poly.type
_entity_poly.pdbx_seq_one_letter_code
_entity_poly.pdbx_strand_id
1 'polypeptide(L)'
;MLVVIGVREDGEKELLAVEDGYRESEDSWAAVFRDLRDRGMNEPKLVTGDGALGAWAALRTVFPGAREQRCWVHKTANVLDALPKRLQPRAKTLLHEMAEAPTRADAGKALERFRDEFDAKYPKAVAKLDKDWDALTAFYDFPAEHWRHLRTTNPIESSFATVKLRTRVTKGAGSKKAALAMAYKLLDAAQERWRRVNGHELVADVLSGVMFKDGIKVTDDETTTTDEKVAA
;
A
#
# COMPACT_ATOMS: atom_id res chain seq x y z
N MET A 1 4.52 -3.79 -16.71
CA MET A 1 3.80 -2.50 -16.84
C MET A 1 3.71 -1.88 -15.46
N LEU A 2 4.15 -0.64 -15.33
CA LEU A 2 4.12 0.12 -14.08
C LEU A 2 2.90 1.04 -14.11
N VAL A 3 2.15 1.08 -13.02
CA VAL A 3 0.98 1.95 -12.89
C VAL A 3 1.02 2.65 -11.55
N VAL A 4 0.79 3.95 -11.56
CA VAL A 4 0.69 4.79 -10.37
C VAL A 4 -0.66 5.48 -10.35
N ILE A 5 -1.36 5.34 -9.24
CA ILE A 5 -2.61 6.06 -8.94
C ILE A 5 -2.34 6.91 -7.70
N GLY A 6 -2.64 8.20 -7.80
CA GLY A 6 -2.56 9.14 -6.69
C GLY A 6 -3.93 9.44 -6.09
N VAL A 7 -3.91 10.04 -4.91
CA VAL A 7 -5.06 10.68 -4.27
C VAL A 7 -4.76 12.16 -4.15
N ARG A 8 -5.63 12.99 -4.70
CA ARG A 8 -5.53 14.45 -4.66
C ARG A 8 -6.00 14.99 -3.33
N GLU A 9 -5.75 16.27 -3.08
CA GLU A 9 -6.16 16.96 -1.85
C GLU A 9 -7.69 16.89 -1.59
N ASP A 10 -8.48 16.89 -2.66
CA ASP A 10 -9.95 16.76 -2.60
C ASP A 10 -10.43 15.31 -2.41
N GLY A 11 -9.50 14.37 -2.27
CA GLY A 11 -9.77 12.95 -2.11
C GLY A 11 -10.08 12.18 -3.41
N GLU A 12 -10.03 12.84 -4.56
CA GLU A 12 -10.20 12.18 -5.85
C GLU A 12 -8.97 11.33 -6.18
N LYS A 13 -9.22 10.21 -6.87
CA LYS A 13 -8.16 9.33 -7.34
C LYS A 13 -7.83 9.69 -8.78
N GLU A 14 -6.54 9.77 -9.10
CA GLU A 14 -6.03 10.14 -10.41
C GLU A 14 -5.01 9.11 -10.91
N LEU A 15 -5.13 8.75 -12.20
CA LEU A 15 -4.15 7.94 -12.89
C LEU A 15 -2.92 8.79 -13.23
N LEU A 16 -1.85 8.63 -12.46
CA LEU A 16 -0.65 9.46 -12.60
C LEU A 16 0.33 8.96 -13.65
N ALA A 17 0.49 7.65 -13.78
CA ALA A 17 1.38 7.03 -14.74
C ALA A 17 0.92 5.64 -15.17
N VAL A 18 1.15 5.33 -16.45
CA VAL A 18 1.07 3.98 -17.05
C VAL A 18 2.27 3.80 -17.96
N GLU A 19 3.29 3.10 -17.48
CA GLU A 19 4.56 2.99 -18.16
C GLU A 19 4.94 1.53 -18.44
N ASP A 20 5.78 1.38 -19.45
CA ASP A 20 6.36 0.11 -19.80
C ASP A 20 7.58 -0.20 -18.92
N GLY A 21 7.37 -0.93 -17.83
CA GLY A 21 8.49 -1.48 -17.05
C GLY A 21 9.01 -2.75 -17.69
N TYR A 22 10.13 -2.66 -18.40
CA TYR A 22 10.77 -3.84 -19.02
C TYR A 22 11.15 -4.90 -17.96
N ARG A 23 11.48 -4.48 -16.78
CA ARG A 23 11.56 -5.23 -15.52
C ARG A 23 11.08 -4.27 -14.45
N GLU A 24 10.47 -4.74 -13.38
CA GLU A 24 10.13 -3.93 -12.20
C GLU A 24 11.41 -3.56 -11.42
N SER A 25 12.39 -2.99 -12.16
CA SER A 25 13.68 -2.60 -11.63
C SER A 25 13.59 -1.24 -10.93
N GLU A 26 14.56 -0.98 -10.06
CA GLU A 26 14.71 0.33 -9.42
C GLU A 26 14.78 1.46 -10.43
N ASP A 27 15.59 1.30 -11.51
CA ASP A 27 15.75 2.33 -12.55
C ASP A 27 14.44 2.67 -13.25
N SER A 28 13.62 1.65 -13.56
CA SER A 28 12.32 1.84 -14.21
C SER A 28 11.37 2.61 -13.29
N TRP A 29 11.29 2.25 -12.02
CA TRP A 29 10.47 2.95 -11.03
C TRP A 29 10.99 4.36 -10.74
N ALA A 30 12.32 4.53 -10.63
CA ALA A 30 12.92 5.83 -10.40
C ALA A 30 12.66 6.79 -11.58
N ALA A 31 12.66 6.30 -12.82
CA ALA A 31 12.29 7.11 -13.98
C ALA A 31 10.83 7.60 -13.88
N VAL A 32 9.90 6.71 -13.52
CA VAL A 32 8.48 7.06 -13.31
C VAL A 32 8.33 8.11 -12.19
N PHE A 33 8.96 7.89 -11.06
CA PHE A 33 8.83 8.82 -9.92
C PHE A 33 9.48 10.18 -10.20
N ARG A 34 10.62 10.24 -10.92
CA ARG A 34 11.23 11.51 -11.34
C ARG A 34 10.33 12.26 -12.32
N ASP A 35 9.75 11.58 -13.31
CA ASP A 35 8.80 12.18 -14.24
C ASP A 35 7.59 12.78 -13.50
N LEU A 36 7.02 12.04 -12.53
CA LEU A 36 5.93 12.54 -11.71
C LEU A 36 6.33 13.79 -10.92
N ARG A 37 7.50 13.79 -10.29
CA ARG A 37 8.03 14.94 -9.57
C ARG A 37 8.26 16.13 -10.51
N ASP A 38 8.86 15.90 -11.67
CA ASP A 38 9.18 16.94 -12.65
C ASP A 38 7.91 17.55 -13.26
N ARG A 39 6.79 16.79 -13.30
CA ARG A 39 5.45 17.27 -13.63
C ARG A 39 4.74 18.01 -12.48
N GLY A 40 5.39 18.17 -11.33
CA GLY A 40 4.87 18.93 -10.20
C GLY A 40 4.19 18.10 -9.12
N MET A 41 4.35 16.78 -9.11
CA MET A 41 3.86 15.95 -8.01
C MET A 41 4.64 16.26 -6.73
N ASN A 42 3.94 16.65 -5.69
CA ASN A 42 4.52 16.78 -4.35
C ASN A 42 4.91 15.40 -3.79
N GLU A 43 5.83 15.39 -2.81
CA GLU A 43 6.21 14.17 -2.12
C GLU A 43 5.00 13.54 -1.43
N PRO A 44 4.66 12.28 -1.75
CA PRO A 44 3.50 11.62 -1.17
C PRO A 44 3.75 11.31 0.32
N LYS A 45 2.73 11.42 1.15
CA LYS A 45 2.83 11.06 2.58
C LYS A 45 2.94 9.54 2.80
N LEU A 46 2.28 8.76 1.95
CA LEU A 46 2.28 7.31 2.00
C LEU A 46 2.17 6.72 0.59
N VAL A 47 2.91 5.67 0.33
CA VAL A 47 2.82 4.88 -0.90
C VAL A 47 2.50 3.43 -0.56
N THR A 48 1.40 2.91 -1.10
CA THR A 48 1.01 1.51 -0.92
C THR A 48 1.47 0.68 -2.12
N GLY A 49 2.17 -0.42 -1.87
CA GLY A 49 2.67 -1.31 -2.92
C GLY A 49 2.70 -2.78 -2.52
N ASP A 50 2.91 -3.65 -3.51
CA ASP A 50 3.03 -5.10 -3.33
C ASP A 50 4.37 -5.51 -2.71
N GLY A 51 5.34 -4.59 -2.64
CA GLY A 51 6.67 -4.76 -2.05
C GLY A 51 7.73 -5.21 -3.05
N ALA A 52 7.56 -4.90 -4.30
CA ALA A 52 8.64 -5.00 -5.27
C ALA A 52 9.84 -4.17 -4.83
N LEU A 53 11.00 -4.82 -4.61
CA LEU A 53 12.18 -4.18 -4.02
C LEU A 53 12.66 -2.97 -4.84
N GLY A 54 12.53 -3.04 -6.18
CA GLY A 54 12.89 -1.93 -7.07
C GLY A 54 12.01 -0.70 -6.86
N ALA A 55 10.71 -0.88 -6.62
CA ALA A 55 9.79 0.23 -6.36
C ALA A 55 10.14 0.96 -5.05
N TRP A 56 10.44 0.21 -3.99
CA TRP A 56 10.80 0.79 -2.69
C TRP A 56 12.15 1.49 -2.72
N ALA A 57 13.16 0.90 -3.37
CA ALA A 57 14.46 1.54 -3.54
C ALA A 57 14.34 2.87 -4.31
N ALA A 58 13.59 2.86 -5.41
CA ALA A 58 13.31 4.06 -6.18
C ALA A 58 12.52 5.12 -5.39
N LEU A 59 11.53 4.70 -4.59
CA LEU A 59 10.75 5.59 -3.73
C LEU A 59 11.66 6.33 -2.74
N ARG A 60 12.49 5.60 -2.01
CA ARG A 60 13.44 6.19 -1.05
C ARG A 60 14.43 7.16 -1.70
N THR A 61 14.81 6.89 -2.96
CA THR A 61 15.73 7.75 -3.70
C THR A 61 15.07 9.04 -4.20
N VAL A 62 13.83 8.97 -4.67
CA VAL A 62 13.15 10.10 -5.32
C VAL A 62 12.29 10.91 -4.35
N PHE A 63 11.65 10.23 -3.39
CA PHE A 63 10.76 10.77 -2.38
C PHE A 63 11.13 10.23 -0.99
N PRO A 64 12.24 10.68 -0.40
CA PRO A 64 12.79 10.12 0.85
C PRO A 64 11.88 10.29 2.07
N GLY A 65 10.99 11.29 2.08
CA GLY A 65 10.01 11.49 3.15
C GLY A 65 8.73 10.67 2.99
N ALA A 66 8.56 9.98 1.86
CA ALA A 66 7.39 9.13 1.64
C ALA A 66 7.47 7.86 2.49
N ARG A 67 6.41 7.55 3.23
CA ARG A 67 6.32 6.31 4.00
C ARG A 67 5.87 5.15 3.11
N GLU A 68 6.40 3.96 3.39
CA GLU A 68 6.02 2.73 2.72
C GLU A 68 4.87 2.05 3.45
N GLN A 69 3.83 1.66 2.72
CA GLN A 69 2.77 0.77 3.18
C GLN A 69 2.78 -0.51 2.36
N ARG A 70 3.04 -1.60 3.01
CA ARG A 70 3.00 -2.92 2.38
C ARG A 70 1.56 -3.39 2.21
N CYS A 71 1.21 -3.87 1.01
CA CYS A 71 -0.12 -4.43 0.74
C CYS A 71 -0.36 -5.72 1.54
N TRP A 72 -1.39 -5.72 2.40
CA TRP A 72 -1.76 -6.87 3.23
C TRP A 72 -2.21 -8.08 2.41
N VAL A 73 -2.86 -7.89 1.26
CA VAL A 73 -3.28 -9.00 0.38
C VAL A 73 -2.08 -9.74 -0.15
N HIS A 74 -1.10 -9.03 -0.72
CA HIS A 74 0.14 -9.62 -1.23
C HIS A 74 0.98 -10.23 -0.10
N LYS A 75 1.06 -9.57 1.06
CA LYS A 75 1.79 -10.11 2.20
C LYS A 75 1.14 -11.39 2.71
N THR A 76 -0.19 -11.44 2.82
CA THR A 76 -0.93 -12.64 3.21
C THR A 76 -0.60 -13.80 2.28
N ALA A 77 -0.70 -13.62 0.96
CA ALA A 77 -0.32 -14.64 0.00
C ALA A 77 1.13 -15.10 0.18
N ASN A 78 2.05 -14.15 0.33
CA ASN A 78 3.47 -14.43 0.51
C ASN A 78 3.79 -15.21 1.79
N VAL A 79 3.07 -14.97 2.90
CA VAL A 79 3.21 -15.73 4.15
C VAL A 79 2.61 -17.13 4.00
N LEU A 80 1.42 -17.24 3.40
CA LEU A 80 0.74 -18.52 3.19
C LEU A 80 1.56 -19.47 2.30
N ASP A 81 2.29 -18.94 1.32
CA ASP A 81 3.19 -19.74 0.46
C ASP A 81 4.34 -20.40 1.25
N ALA A 82 4.67 -19.90 2.44
CA ALA A 82 5.66 -20.50 3.31
C ALA A 82 5.06 -21.59 4.25
N LEU A 83 3.75 -21.84 4.15
CA LEU A 83 3.02 -22.79 5.00
C LEU A 83 2.38 -23.92 4.19
N PRO A 84 2.33 -25.16 4.73
CA PRO A 84 1.58 -26.25 4.13
C PRO A 84 0.10 -25.87 3.96
N LYS A 85 -0.52 -26.33 2.88
CA LYS A 85 -1.92 -26.00 2.54
C LYS A 85 -2.91 -26.24 3.69
N ARG A 86 -2.73 -27.30 4.47
CA ARG A 86 -3.59 -27.65 5.62
C ARG A 86 -3.60 -26.60 6.73
N LEU A 87 -2.52 -25.81 6.86
CA LEU A 87 -2.37 -24.78 7.89
C LEU A 87 -2.79 -23.38 7.39
N GLN A 88 -2.87 -23.21 6.08
CA GLN A 88 -3.18 -21.91 5.49
C GLN A 88 -4.52 -21.29 5.94
N PRO A 89 -5.62 -22.06 6.12
CA PRO A 89 -6.86 -21.47 6.63
C PRO A 89 -6.71 -20.85 8.00
N ARG A 90 -6.03 -21.53 8.93
CA ARG A 90 -5.78 -21.02 10.28
C ARG A 90 -4.85 -19.78 10.26
N ALA A 91 -3.74 -19.88 9.52
CA ALA A 91 -2.83 -18.76 9.34
C ALA A 91 -3.52 -17.53 8.72
N LYS A 92 -4.38 -17.75 7.72
CA LYS A 92 -5.17 -16.68 7.08
C LYS A 92 -6.07 -15.97 8.07
N THR A 93 -6.72 -16.69 8.99
CA THR A 93 -7.53 -16.08 10.05
C THR A 93 -6.71 -15.10 10.89
N LEU A 94 -5.54 -15.53 11.39
CA LEU A 94 -4.67 -14.66 12.19
C LEU A 94 -4.13 -13.46 11.38
N LEU A 95 -3.78 -13.65 10.11
CA LEU A 95 -3.35 -12.55 9.23
C LEU A 95 -4.46 -11.53 9.00
N HIS A 96 -5.71 -11.97 8.88
CA HIS A 96 -6.87 -11.08 8.80
C HIS A 96 -7.09 -10.33 10.12
N GLU A 97 -6.96 -11.01 11.28
CA GLU A 97 -7.04 -10.35 12.59
C GLU A 97 -6.01 -9.23 12.72
N MET A 98 -4.77 -9.44 12.25
CA MET A 98 -3.73 -8.40 12.23
C MET A 98 -4.13 -7.22 11.34
N ALA A 99 -4.57 -7.51 10.11
CA ALA A 99 -4.89 -6.49 9.11
C ALA A 99 -6.13 -5.67 9.48
N GLU A 100 -7.09 -6.25 10.21
CA GLU A 100 -8.36 -5.63 10.58
C GLU A 100 -8.39 -5.15 12.04
N ALA A 101 -7.28 -5.28 12.78
CA ALA A 101 -7.20 -4.87 14.16
C ALA A 101 -7.52 -3.38 14.34
N PRO A 102 -8.25 -3.00 15.40
CA PRO A 102 -8.65 -1.61 15.62
C PRO A 102 -7.48 -0.71 16.01
N THR A 103 -6.41 -1.27 16.58
CA THR A 103 -5.20 -0.54 16.97
C THR A 103 -3.94 -1.27 16.55
N ARG A 104 -2.84 -0.54 16.41
CA ARG A 104 -1.50 -1.12 16.17
C ARG A 104 -1.11 -2.11 17.27
N ALA A 105 -1.48 -1.82 18.53
CA ALA A 105 -1.21 -2.70 19.66
C ALA A 105 -1.96 -4.04 19.55
N ASP A 106 -3.23 -4.02 19.12
CA ASP A 106 -4.01 -5.25 18.93
C ASP A 106 -3.52 -6.05 17.73
N ALA A 107 -3.08 -5.38 16.65
CA ALA A 107 -2.39 -6.05 15.56
C ALA A 107 -1.11 -6.77 16.05
N GLY A 108 -0.34 -6.12 16.95
CA GLY A 108 0.83 -6.72 17.59
C GLY A 108 0.49 -7.97 18.41
N LYS A 109 -0.60 -7.93 19.21
CA LYS A 109 -1.08 -9.13 19.94
C LYS A 109 -1.45 -10.28 19.00
N ALA A 110 -2.04 -9.97 17.86
CA ALA A 110 -2.35 -10.98 16.85
C ALA A 110 -1.08 -11.56 16.19
N LEU A 111 -0.04 -10.74 16.00
CA LEU A 111 1.28 -11.18 15.54
C LEU A 111 1.93 -12.14 16.57
N GLU A 112 1.88 -11.82 17.86
CA GLU A 112 2.43 -12.71 18.89
C GLU A 112 1.72 -14.08 18.86
N ARG A 113 0.38 -14.12 18.75
CA ARG A 113 -0.35 -15.39 18.59
C ARG A 113 0.09 -16.16 17.34
N PHE A 114 0.40 -15.47 16.27
CA PHE A 114 0.91 -16.09 15.05
C PHE A 114 2.32 -16.69 15.28
N ARG A 115 3.19 -15.96 15.98
CA ARG A 115 4.53 -16.44 16.39
C ARG A 115 4.43 -17.70 17.25
N ASP A 116 3.63 -17.65 18.32
CA ASP A 116 3.42 -18.79 19.23
C ASP A 116 2.99 -20.06 18.50
N GLU A 117 2.12 -19.90 17.48
CA GLU A 117 1.58 -21.04 16.74
C GLU A 117 2.52 -21.56 15.64
N PHE A 118 3.29 -20.69 14.99
CA PHE A 118 4.00 -21.05 13.77
C PHE A 118 5.53 -21.00 13.86
N ASP A 119 6.13 -20.22 14.77
CA ASP A 119 7.58 -19.94 14.71
C ASP A 119 8.43 -21.20 14.88
N ALA A 120 8.10 -22.05 15.84
CA ALA A 120 8.87 -23.27 16.12
C ALA A 120 9.03 -24.20 14.90
N LYS A 121 8.04 -24.25 14.00
CA LYS A 121 8.04 -25.16 12.83
C LYS A 121 8.17 -24.45 11.51
N TYR A 122 7.77 -23.19 11.43
CA TYR A 122 7.70 -22.40 10.20
C TYR A 122 8.30 -20.99 10.37
N PRO A 123 9.53 -20.87 10.87
CA PRO A 123 10.14 -19.57 11.17
C PRO A 123 10.25 -18.66 9.93
N LYS A 124 10.31 -19.26 8.72
CA LYS A 124 10.28 -18.48 7.47
C LYS A 124 8.97 -17.74 7.24
N ALA A 125 7.84 -18.25 7.73
CA ALA A 125 6.55 -17.57 7.60
C ALA A 125 6.49 -16.37 8.56
N VAL A 126 6.98 -16.53 9.79
CA VAL A 126 7.07 -15.47 10.80
C VAL A 126 8.04 -14.38 10.35
N ALA A 127 9.25 -14.73 9.92
CA ALA A 127 10.26 -13.79 9.44
C ALA A 127 9.78 -12.90 8.29
N LYS A 128 8.85 -13.40 7.45
CA LYS A 128 8.23 -12.58 6.40
C LYS A 128 7.35 -11.47 6.95
N LEU A 129 6.67 -11.68 8.10
CA LEU A 129 5.89 -10.65 8.77
C LEU A 129 6.81 -9.67 9.48
N ASP A 130 7.75 -10.18 10.27
CA ASP A 130 8.67 -9.35 11.07
C ASP A 130 9.44 -8.37 10.21
N LYS A 131 9.96 -8.84 9.08
CA LYS A 131 10.72 -8.01 8.13
C LYS A 131 9.98 -6.75 7.67
N ASP A 132 8.67 -6.86 7.47
CA ASP A 132 7.88 -5.78 6.86
C ASP A 132 6.83 -5.22 7.84
N TRP A 133 6.96 -5.49 9.17
CA TRP A 133 5.95 -5.14 10.14
C TRP A 133 5.64 -3.64 10.20
N ASP A 134 6.66 -2.81 10.19
CA ASP A 134 6.51 -1.35 10.21
C ASP A 134 5.77 -0.87 8.95
N ALA A 135 6.14 -1.40 7.78
CA ALA A 135 5.46 -1.08 6.53
C ALA A 135 4.05 -1.67 6.44
N LEU A 136 3.75 -2.77 7.14
CA LEU A 136 2.40 -3.34 7.21
C LEU A 136 1.47 -2.53 8.10
N THR A 137 2.02 -1.85 9.10
CA THR A 137 1.26 -1.11 10.12
C THR A 137 1.34 0.41 9.96
N ALA A 138 1.98 0.90 8.90
CA ALA A 138 2.13 2.34 8.67
C ALA A 138 0.79 3.08 8.55
N PHE A 139 -0.27 2.42 8.07
CA PHE A 139 -1.59 3.00 7.90
C PHE A 139 -2.24 3.45 9.22
N TYR A 140 -1.83 2.91 10.38
CA TYR A 140 -2.36 3.33 11.69
C TYR A 140 -2.08 4.80 12.04
N ASP A 141 -1.09 5.39 11.39
CA ASP A 141 -0.74 6.81 11.56
C ASP A 141 -1.48 7.73 10.55
N PHE A 142 -2.60 7.24 10.00
CA PHE A 142 -3.49 7.95 9.09
C PHE A 142 -4.94 7.80 9.56
N PRO A 143 -5.89 8.69 9.13
CA PRO A 143 -7.30 8.61 9.52
C PRO A 143 -7.89 7.21 9.33
N ALA A 144 -8.67 6.74 10.29
CA ALA A 144 -9.27 5.39 10.24
C ALA A 144 -10.14 5.18 8.98
N GLU A 145 -10.79 6.23 8.50
CA GLU A 145 -11.60 6.25 7.29
C GLU A 145 -10.77 5.90 6.03
N HIS A 146 -9.49 6.25 6.04
CA HIS A 146 -8.57 5.99 4.93
C HIS A 146 -8.06 4.55 4.90
N TRP A 147 -8.06 3.80 6.00
CA TRP A 147 -7.38 2.51 6.14
C TRP A 147 -7.76 1.49 5.07
N ARG A 148 -9.05 1.46 4.69
CA ARG A 148 -9.54 0.57 3.62
C ARG A 148 -8.82 0.81 2.29
N HIS A 149 -8.40 2.04 2.03
CA HIS A 149 -7.73 2.44 0.80
C HIS A 149 -6.21 2.29 0.90
N LEU A 150 -5.66 2.33 2.12
CA LEU A 150 -4.22 2.30 2.38
C LEU A 150 -3.67 0.87 2.54
N ARG A 151 -4.44 -0.04 3.17
CA ARG A 151 -3.98 -1.39 3.50
C ARG A 151 -3.74 -2.30 2.30
N THR A 152 -4.31 -2.02 1.14
CA THR A 152 -4.26 -2.90 -0.02
C THR A 152 -4.12 -2.16 -1.35
N THR A 153 -3.57 -2.83 -2.35
CA THR A 153 -3.53 -2.37 -3.75
C THR A 153 -4.78 -2.73 -4.55
N ASN A 154 -5.83 -3.23 -3.90
CA ASN A 154 -7.09 -3.64 -4.54
C ASN A 154 -7.71 -2.57 -5.46
N PRO A 155 -7.65 -1.27 -5.16
CA PRO A 155 -8.15 -0.25 -6.07
C PRO A 155 -7.49 -0.30 -7.45
N ILE A 156 -6.19 -0.56 -7.51
CA ILE A 156 -5.43 -0.73 -8.75
C ILE A 156 -5.78 -2.08 -9.40
N GLU A 157 -5.80 -3.16 -8.62
CA GLU A 157 -6.01 -4.52 -9.13
C GLU A 157 -7.40 -4.70 -9.74
N SER A 158 -8.43 -4.09 -9.16
CA SER A 158 -9.79 -4.12 -9.71
C SER A 158 -9.85 -3.45 -11.09
N SER A 159 -9.13 -2.36 -11.28
CA SER A 159 -9.01 -1.67 -12.57
C SER A 159 -8.29 -2.54 -13.61
N PHE A 160 -7.26 -3.29 -13.18
CA PHE A 160 -6.58 -4.26 -14.06
C PHE A 160 -7.43 -5.45 -14.49
N ALA A 161 -8.48 -5.82 -13.76
CA ALA A 161 -9.38 -6.89 -14.19
C ALA A 161 -10.00 -6.58 -15.55
N THR A 162 -10.39 -5.33 -15.81
CA THR A 162 -10.91 -4.88 -17.10
C THR A 162 -9.84 -4.95 -18.20
N VAL A 163 -8.61 -4.52 -17.89
CA VAL A 163 -7.48 -4.60 -18.85
C VAL A 163 -7.19 -6.06 -19.20
N LYS A 164 -7.11 -6.95 -18.22
CA LYS A 164 -6.91 -8.39 -18.43
C LYS A 164 -8.01 -9.02 -19.29
N LEU A 165 -9.28 -8.68 -19.00
CA LEU A 165 -10.42 -9.18 -19.77
C LEU A 165 -10.30 -8.76 -21.25
N ARG A 166 -10.06 -7.48 -21.51
CA ARG A 166 -9.95 -6.97 -22.88
C ARG A 166 -8.75 -7.58 -23.62
N THR A 167 -7.60 -7.65 -22.99
CA THR A 167 -6.42 -8.29 -23.59
C THR A 167 -6.67 -9.76 -23.93
N ARG A 168 -7.42 -10.49 -23.10
CA ARG A 168 -7.82 -11.89 -23.37
C ARG A 168 -8.76 -11.99 -24.54
N VAL A 169 -9.79 -11.14 -24.61
CA VAL A 169 -10.80 -11.15 -25.68
C VAL A 169 -10.18 -10.81 -27.03
N THR A 170 -9.27 -9.85 -27.09
CA THR A 170 -8.58 -9.43 -28.32
C THR A 170 -7.40 -10.35 -28.69
N LYS A 171 -7.15 -11.42 -27.91
CA LYS A 171 -6.00 -12.33 -28.10
C LYS A 171 -4.64 -11.60 -28.11
N GLY A 172 -4.54 -10.49 -27.39
CA GLY A 172 -3.39 -9.60 -27.34
C GLY A 172 -3.62 -8.31 -28.13
N ALA A 173 -2.70 -7.36 -27.98
CA ALA A 173 -2.79 -6.03 -28.59
C ALA A 173 -1.93 -5.87 -29.87
N GLY A 174 -1.40 -6.96 -30.42
CA GLY A 174 -0.59 -6.95 -31.62
C GLY A 174 0.84 -6.39 -31.43
N SER A 175 1.05 -5.40 -30.58
CA SER A 175 2.36 -4.86 -30.23
C SER A 175 2.39 -4.36 -28.78
N LYS A 176 3.59 -4.24 -28.22
CA LYS A 176 3.83 -3.71 -26.88
C LYS A 176 3.28 -2.29 -26.72
N LYS A 177 3.51 -1.44 -27.72
CA LYS A 177 3.01 -0.05 -27.74
C LYS A 177 1.46 0.00 -27.76
N ALA A 178 0.84 -0.86 -28.56
CA ALA A 178 -0.62 -0.97 -28.62
C ALA A 178 -1.20 -1.50 -27.30
N ALA A 179 -0.51 -2.47 -26.65
CA ALA A 179 -0.91 -2.97 -25.33
C ALA A 179 -0.89 -1.88 -24.26
N LEU A 180 0.16 -1.06 -24.24
CA LEU A 180 0.30 0.05 -23.30
C LEU A 180 -0.76 1.12 -23.54
N ALA A 181 -0.97 1.51 -24.79
CA ALA A 181 -2.00 2.48 -25.17
C ALA A 181 -3.43 1.98 -24.81
N MET A 182 -3.71 0.70 -25.04
CA MET A 182 -4.98 0.09 -24.64
C MET A 182 -5.16 0.09 -23.12
N ALA A 183 -4.11 -0.29 -22.37
CA ALA A 183 -4.14 -0.30 -20.91
C ALA A 183 -4.40 1.12 -20.37
N TYR A 184 -3.68 2.11 -20.89
CA TYR A 184 -3.88 3.51 -20.54
C TYR A 184 -5.33 3.95 -20.78
N LYS A 185 -5.85 3.75 -21.97
CA LYS A 185 -7.25 4.14 -22.31
C LYS A 185 -8.30 3.46 -21.45
N LEU A 186 -8.10 2.21 -21.07
CA LEU A 186 -9.03 1.48 -20.20
C LEU A 186 -8.96 1.97 -18.75
N LEU A 187 -7.76 2.30 -18.25
CA LEU A 187 -7.57 2.86 -16.91
C LEU A 187 -8.07 4.31 -16.83
N ASP A 188 -7.80 5.12 -17.84
CA ASP A 188 -8.30 6.47 -18.00
C ASP A 188 -9.84 6.52 -17.98
N ALA A 189 -10.50 5.67 -18.78
CA ALA A 189 -11.96 5.53 -18.75
C ALA A 189 -12.51 4.96 -17.43
N ALA A 190 -11.72 4.16 -16.71
CA ALA A 190 -12.13 3.65 -15.41
C ALA A 190 -12.04 4.73 -14.31
N GLN A 191 -11.11 5.67 -14.43
CA GLN A 191 -10.90 6.78 -13.51
C GLN A 191 -12.17 7.63 -13.34
N GLU A 192 -12.92 7.86 -14.38
CA GLU A 192 -14.20 8.61 -14.35
C GLU A 192 -15.23 8.03 -13.38
N ARG A 193 -15.07 6.73 -13.01
CA ARG A 193 -15.97 6.01 -12.10
C ARG A 193 -15.38 5.76 -10.73
N TRP A 194 -14.14 6.15 -10.51
CA TRP A 194 -13.53 5.97 -9.21
C TRP A 194 -14.18 6.89 -8.19
N ARG A 195 -14.54 6.30 -7.06
CA ARG A 195 -15.06 7.08 -5.93
C ARG A 195 -13.89 7.72 -5.18
N ARG A 196 -14.14 8.88 -4.62
CA ARG A 196 -13.24 9.51 -3.65
C ARG A 196 -12.88 8.54 -2.53
N VAL A 197 -11.77 8.81 -1.86
CA VAL A 197 -11.43 8.06 -0.64
C VAL A 197 -12.47 8.35 0.44
N ASN A 198 -12.73 7.37 1.31
CA ASN A 198 -13.57 7.59 2.48
C ASN A 198 -12.87 8.62 3.37
N GLY A 199 -13.63 9.50 4.04
CA GLY A 199 -13.02 10.57 4.84
C GLY A 199 -12.19 11.53 4.00
N HIS A 200 -12.61 11.81 2.76
CA HIS A 200 -11.86 12.66 1.83
C HIS A 200 -11.59 14.07 2.39
N GLU A 201 -12.42 14.57 3.27
CA GLU A 201 -12.22 15.83 3.99
C GLU A 201 -10.99 15.82 4.90
N LEU A 202 -10.52 14.66 5.33
CA LEU A 202 -9.32 14.51 6.17
C LEU A 202 -8.00 14.46 5.34
N VAL A 203 -8.09 14.42 4.02
CA VAL A 203 -6.88 14.39 3.16
C VAL A 203 -6.08 15.67 3.33
N ALA A 204 -6.72 16.82 3.42
CA ALA A 204 -6.06 18.11 3.66
C ALA A 204 -5.29 18.10 5.00
N ASP A 205 -5.87 17.55 6.07
CA ASP A 205 -5.20 17.38 7.36
C ASP A 205 -3.93 16.52 7.23
N VAL A 206 -4.02 15.39 6.52
CA VAL A 206 -2.85 14.52 6.27
C VAL A 206 -1.76 15.25 5.50
N LEU A 207 -2.12 16.00 4.46
CA LEU A 207 -1.17 16.75 3.64
C LEU A 207 -0.50 17.89 4.43
N SER A 208 -1.25 18.56 5.30
CA SER A 208 -0.71 19.62 6.18
C SER A 208 0.17 19.09 7.31
N GLY A 209 0.25 17.76 7.49
CA GLY A 209 1.11 17.14 8.49
C GLY A 209 0.44 16.94 9.85
N VAL A 210 -0.88 17.02 9.94
CA VAL A 210 -1.62 16.64 11.15
C VAL A 210 -1.32 15.18 11.50
N MET A 211 -0.98 14.92 12.74
CA MET A 211 -0.65 13.59 13.22
C MET A 211 -1.91 12.80 13.59
N PHE A 212 -1.88 11.50 13.26
CA PHE A 212 -2.91 10.54 13.66
C PHE A 212 -2.24 9.39 14.40
N LYS A 213 -2.95 8.81 15.35
CA LYS A 213 -2.54 7.61 16.09
C LYS A 213 -3.73 6.67 16.16
N ASP A 214 -3.53 5.45 15.67
CA ASP A 214 -4.60 4.46 15.57
C ASP A 214 -5.88 5.04 14.92
N GLY A 215 -5.69 5.85 13.86
CA GLY A 215 -6.76 6.45 13.07
C GLY A 215 -7.39 7.71 13.66
N ILE A 216 -7.02 8.10 14.87
CA ILE A 216 -7.58 9.26 15.58
C ILE A 216 -6.60 10.43 15.50
N LYS A 217 -7.11 11.63 15.24
CA LYS A 217 -6.33 12.87 15.22
C LYS A 217 -5.73 13.13 16.61
N VAL A 218 -4.41 13.29 16.68
CA VAL A 218 -3.72 13.67 17.92
C VAL A 218 -3.98 15.14 18.19
N THR A 219 -4.54 15.46 19.37
CA THR A 219 -4.76 16.82 19.85
C THR A 219 -3.57 17.25 20.72
N ASP A 220 -3.27 18.55 20.77
CA ASP A 220 -2.10 19.10 21.49
C ASP A 220 -2.03 18.74 22.98
N ASP A 221 -3.16 18.36 23.59
CA ASP A 221 -3.20 17.92 25.00
C ASP A 221 -2.48 16.57 25.26
N GLU A 222 -2.29 15.71 24.23
CA GLU A 222 -1.59 14.43 24.38
C GLU A 222 -0.07 14.53 24.21
N THR A 223 0.43 15.60 23.59
CA THR A 223 1.87 15.83 23.39
C THR A 223 2.61 16.19 24.68
N THR A 224 1.94 16.80 25.63
CA THR A 224 2.56 17.28 26.89
C THR A 224 2.83 16.15 27.90
N THR A 225 2.15 15.00 27.77
CA THR A 225 2.26 13.89 28.74
C THR A 225 3.41 12.92 28.44
N THR A 226 4.02 13.01 27.26
CA THR A 226 5.10 12.07 26.84
C THR A 226 6.48 12.62 27.21
N ASP A 227 6.65 13.94 27.26
CA ASP A 227 7.94 14.57 27.60
C ASP A 227 8.25 14.57 29.11
N GLU A 228 7.24 14.51 29.99
CA GLU A 228 7.45 14.43 31.43
C GLU A 228 7.87 13.04 31.95
N LYS A 229 7.71 11.97 31.17
CA LYS A 229 8.10 10.61 31.57
C LYS A 229 9.51 10.20 31.18
N VAL A 230 10.23 11.03 30.43
CA VAL A 230 11.63 10.77 30.02
C VAL A 230 12.62 11.54 30.92
N ALA A 231 12.15 12.43 31.80
CA ALA A 231 12.98 13.28 32.68
C ALA A 231 12.91 12.89 34.18
N ALA A 232 12.44 11.67 34.52
CA ALA A 232 12.41 11.18 35.92
C ALA A 232 13.17 9.87 36.06
#